data_8c198c87b8095c3eac205c3f2382b2b1
#
_entry.id   8c198c87b8095c3eac205c3f2382b2b1
#
_cell.length_a   1.000
_cell.length_b   1.000
_cell.length_c   1.000
_cell.angle_alpha   90.00
_cell.angle_beta   90.00
_cell.angle_gamma   90.00
#
_symmetry.space_group_name_H-M   'P 1'
#
loop_
_entity.id
_entity.type
_entity.pdbx_description
1 polymer ?
#
loop_
_entity_poly.entity_id
_entity_poly.type
_entity_poly.pdbx_seq_one_letter_code
_entity_poly.pdbx_strand_id
1 'polypeptide(L)'
;VFQFYNLIPDLTVEENIEVVADISAHPLDMDEVLRALDIEKYRRRFPKELSGGQQQRVAIARAMIKNPKLLLCDELTGALDTKSSRQVLKFVEKMNRQFGTTVVIITHNEAIAGMADQVIRLKDGQVSESLLNQRKIPAAELVL
;
A
#
# COMPACT_ATOMS: atom_id res chain seq x y z
N VAL A 1 4.95 4.40 -2.69
CA VAL A 1 3.52 4.72 -2.94
C VAL A 1 3.25 6.07 -2.31
N PHE A 2 2.66 6.98 -3.07
CA PHE A 2 2.39 8.35 -2.65
C PHE A 2 0.91 8.53 -2.28
N GLN A 3 0.60 9.59 -1.55
CA GLN A 3 -0.77 10.01 -1.22
C GLN A 3 -1.62 10.24 -2.47
N PHE A 4 -1.04 10.83 -3.51
CA PHE A 4 -1.64 10.93 -4.84
C PHE A 4 -1.23 9.71 -5.66
N TYR A 5 -2.19 8.98 -6.16
CA TYR A 5 -2.03 7.63 -6.75
C TYR A 5 -1.08 7.58 -7.95
N ASN A 6 -0.90 8.69 -8.66
CA ASN A 6 -0.01 8.83 -9.84
C ASN A 6 -0.23 7.73 -10.89
N LEU A 7 -1.49 7.31 -11.06
CA LEU A 7 -1.85 6.39 -12.13
C LEU A 7 -1.87 7.10 -13.47
N ILE A 8 -1.54 6.37 -14.53
CA ILE A 8 -1.61 6.89 -15.90
C ILE A 8 -3.09 6.84 -16.31
N PRO A 9 -3.72 8.02 -16.57
CA PRO A 9 -5.18 8.11 -16.75
C PRO A 9 -5.72 7.35 -17.96
N ASP A 10 -4.92 7.25 -19.01
CA ASP A 10 -5.27 6.66 -20.30
C ASP A 10 -4.94 5.16 -20.38
N LEU A 11 -4.43 4.57 -19.30
CA LEU A 11 -4.19 3.14 -19.17
C LEU A 11 -5.18 2.51 -18.20
N THR A 12 -5.60 1.29 -18.52
CA THR A 12 -6.41 0.46 -17.62
C THR A 12 -5.62 0.09 -16.35
N VAL A 13 -6.30 -0.53 -15.38
CA VAL A 13 -5.66 -1.08 -14.18
C VAL A 13 -4.52 -2.03 -14.54
N GLU A 14 -4.79 -2.99 -15.44
CA GLU A 14 -3.79 -3.96 -15.89
C GLU A 14 -2.59 -3.28 -16.54
N GLU A 15 -2.83 -2.42 -17.51
CA GLU A 15 -1.77 -1.70 -18.23
C GLU A 15 -0.93 -0.80 -17.31
N ASN A 16 -1.55 -0.16 -16.30
CA ASN A 16 -0.82 0.61 -15.28
C ASN A 16 0.17 -0.23 -14.49
N ILE A 17 -0.11 -1.52 -14.30
CA ILE A 17 0.77 -2.45 -13.58
C ILE A 17 1.78 -3.08 -14.56
N GLU A 18 1.33 -3.45 -15.76
CA GLU A 18 2.11 -4.13 -16.80
C GLU A 18 3.32 -3.31 -17.24
N VAL A 19 3.18 -2.00 -17.45
CA VAL A 19 4.30 -1.11 -17.81
C VAL A 19 5.46 -1.16 -16.81
N VAL A 20 5.17 -1.51 -15.56
CA VAL A 20 6.18 -1.66 -14.51
C VAL A 20 6.69 -3.09 -14.44
N ALA A 21 5.83 -4.08 -14.69
CA ALA A 21 6.23 -5.48 -14.76
C ALA A 21 7.26 -5.70 -15.88
N ASP A 22 7.02 -5.10 -17.05
CA ASP A 22 7.88 -5.25 -18.26
C ASP A 22 9.32 -4.76 -18.05
N ILE A 23 9.51 -3.77 -17.19
CA ILE A 23 10.85 -3.23 -16.87
C ILE A 23 11.46 -3.85 -15.61
N SER A 24 10.81 -4.84 -15.01
CA SER A 24 11.26 -5.48 -13.76
C SER A 24 12.00 -6.77 -14.07
N ALA A 25 13.13 -7.01 -13.38
CA ALA A 25 13.95 -8.20 -13.61
C ALA A 25 13.25 -9.51 -13.22
N HIS A 26 12.48 -9.48 -12.11
CA HIS A 26 11.78 -10.63 -11.56
C HIS A 26 10.40 -10.21 -11.03
N PRO A 27 9.46 -9.85 -11.93
CA PRO A 27 8.13 -9.41 -11.49
C PRO A 27 7.37 -10.54 -10.81
N LEU A 28 6.48 -10.17 -9.88
CA LEU A 28 5.49 -11.08 -9.33
C LEU A 28 4.47 -11.47 -10.40
N ASP A 29 3.74 -12.56 -10.17
CA ASP A 29 2.61 -12.93 -11.01
C ASP A 29 1.51 -11.86 -10.92
N MET A 30 1.07 -11.36 -12.08
CA MET A 30 0.06 -10.30 -12.18
C MET A 30 -1.25 -10.71 -11.52
N ASP A 31 -1.72 -11.92 -11.81
CA ASP A 31 -3.01 -12.40 -11.30
C ASP A 31 -2.96 -12.61 -9.79
N GLU A 32 -1.82 -13.03 -9.26
CA GLU A 32 -1.61 -13.15 -7.82
C GLU A 32 -1.70 -11.77 -7.13
N VAL A 33 -1.04 -10.76 -7.68
CA VAL A 33 -1.07 -9.38 -7.15
C VAL A 33 -2.47 -8.80 -7.24
N LEU A 34 -3.17 -8.94 -8.38
CA LEU A 34 -4.53 -8.44 -8.56
C LEU A 34 -5.52 -9.08 -7.57
N ARG A 35 -5.44 -10.40 -7.37
CA ARG A 35 -6.28 -11.13 -6.38
C ARG A 35 -5.94 -10.74 -4.96
N ALA A 36 -4.65 -10.63 -4.64
CA ALA A 36 -4.21 -10.26 -3.30
C ALA A 36 -4.76 -8.90 -2.86
N LEU A 37 -4.91 -7.95 -3.81
CA LEU A 37 -5.41 -6.60 -3.59
C LEU A 37 -6.91 -6.43 -3.88
N ASP A 38 -7.63 -7.51 -4.23
CA ASP A 38 -9.07 -7.49 -4.60
C ASP A 38 -9.39 -6.44 -5.68
N ILE A 39 -8.56 -6.39 -6.73
CA ILE A 39 -8.72 -5.48 -7.87
C ILE A 39 -8.84 -6.20 -9.20
N GLU A 40 -8.82 -7.53 -9.23
CA GLU A 40 -8.94 -8.36 -10.44
C GLU A 40 -10.19 -8.01 -11.27
N LYS A 41 -11.32 -7.79 -10.61
CA LYS A 41 -12.60 -7.41 -11.25
C LYS A 41 -12.57 -6.03 -11.92
N TYR A 42 -11.56 -5.21 -11.61
CA TYR A 42 -11.36 -3.87 -12.19
C TYR A 42 -10.28 -3.85 -13.27
N ARG A 43 -9.72 -4.98 -13.63
CA ARG A 43 -8.57 -5.17 -14.53
C ARG A 43 -8.63 -4.30 -15.78
N ARG A 44 -9.81 -4.20 -16.42
CA ARG A 44 -10.03 -3.45 -17.67
C ARG A 44 -10.60 -2.04 -17.47
N ARG A 45 -10.74 -1.57 -16.24
CA ARG A 45 -11.22 -0.23 -15.93
C ARG A 45 -10.09 0.79 -15.96
N PHE A 46 -10.46 2.02 -16.30
CA PHE A 46 -9.57 3.17 -16.24
C PHE A 46 -9.59 3.80 -14.83
N PRO A 47 -8.54 4.53 -14.42
CA PRO A 47 -8.47 5.18 -13.11
C PRO A 47 -9.70 6.01 -12.76
N LYS A 48 -10.24 6.77 -13.71
CA LYS A 48 -11.45 7.61 -13.52
C LYS A 48 -12.72 6.85 -13.13
N GLU A 49 -12.75 5.54 -13.37
CA GLU A 49 -13.88 4.66 -13.03
C GLU A 49 -13.74 4.01 -11.65
N LEU A 50 -12.68 4.35 -10.92
CA LEU A 50 -12.33 3.75 -9.64
C LEU A 50 -12.53 4.74 -8.50
N SER A 51 -12.97 4.24 -7.34
CA SER A 51 -12.92 5.02 -6.10
C SER A 51 -11.47 5.29 -5.66
N GLY A 52 -11.26 6.28 -4.79
CA GLY A 52 -9.93 6.61 -4.27
C GLY A 52 -9.22 5.39 -3.64
N GLY A 53 -9.94 4.62 -2.82
CA GLY A 53 -9.38 3.39 -2.22
C GLY A 53 -9.04 2.31 -3.25
N GLN A 54 -9.79 2.21 -4.36
CA GLN A 54 -9.47 1.31 -5.47
C GLN A 54 -8.23 1.80 -6.22
N GLN A 55 -8.12 3.10 -6.52
CA GLN A 55 -6.94 3.68 -7.14
C GLN A 55 -5.69 3.49 -6.27
N GLN A 56 -5.81 3.65 -4.96
CA GLN A 56 -4.71 3.39 -4.03
C GLN A 56 -4.24 1.94 -4.08
N ARG A 57 -5.16 0.98 -4.17
CA ARG A 57 -4.82 -0.43 -4.31
C ARG A 57 -4.11 -0.73 -5.64
N VAL A 58 -4.50 -0.07 -6.73
CA VAL A 58 -3.78 -0.16 -8.02
C VAL A 58 -2.38 0.42 -7.90
N ALA A 59 -2.20 1.56 -7.22
CA ALA A 59 -0.88 2.15 -6.98
C ALA A 59 0.02 1.22 -6.14
N ILE A 60 -0.54 0.53 -5.15
CA ILE A 60 0.16 -0.49 -4.36
C ILE A 60 0.52 -1.69 -5.25
N ALA A 61 -0.41 -2.18 -6.08
CA ALA A 61 -0.16 -3.28 -7.02
C ALA A 61 1.00 -2.96 -7.97
N ARG A 62 1.01 -1.74 -8.52
CA ARG A 62 2.07 -1.25 -9.39
C ARG A 62 3.44 -1.19 -8.70
N ALA A 63 3.47 -0.85 -7.42
CA ALA A 63 4.70 -0.88 -6.65
C ALA A 63 5.15 -2.31 -6.30
N MET A 64 4.18 -3.18 -5.98
CA MET A 64 4.44 -4.57 -5.57
C MET A 64 4.84 -5.49 -6.71
N ILE A 65 4.36 -5.25 -7.94
CA ILE A 65 4.67 -6.11 -9.09
C ILE A 65 6.18 -6.24 -9.34
N LYS A 66 6.97 -5.25 -8.94
CA LYS A 66 8.44 -5.28 -9.01
C LYS A 66 9.08 -6.29 -8.05
N ASN A 67 8.31 -6.96 -7.20
CA ASN A 67 8.80 -7.83 -6.14
C ASN A 67 9.82 -7.13 -5.21
N PRO A 68 9.47 -5.97 -4.64
CA PRO A 68 10.40 -5.17 -3.88
C PRO A 68 10.70 -5.79 -2.51
N LYS A 69 11.95 -5.68 -2.05
CA LYS A 69 12.31 -6.01 -0.66
C LYS A 69 11.81 -4.96 0.33
N LEU A 70 11.66 -3.71 -0.14
CA LEU A 70 11.22 -2.57 0.65
C LEU A 70 10.14 -1.78 -0.08
N LEU A 71 9.00 -1.58 0.56
CA LEU A 71 7.90 -0.74 0.08
C LEU A 71 7.80 0.52 0.94
N LEU A 72 7.99 1.68 0.33
CA LEU A 72 7.83 2.97 1.00
C LEU A 72 6.43 3.52 0.72
N CYS A 73 5.70 3.82 1.77
CA CYS A 73 4.32 4.30 1.73
C CYS A 73 4.24 5.66 2.43
N ASP A 74 3.94 6.69 1.66
CA ASP A 74 3.82 8.06 2.14
C ASP A 74 2.35 8.44 2.18
N GLU A 75 1.82 8.68 3.39
CA GLU A 75 0.43 9.10 3.67
C GLU A 75 -0.64 8.26 2.95
N LEU A 76 -0.51 6.94 2.98
CA LEU A 76 -1.38 5.99 2.23
C LEU A 76 -2.88 6.21 2.43
N THR A 77 -3.27 6.77 3.57
CA THR A 77 -4.67 6.89 3.98
C THR A 77 -5.16 8.33 4.05
N GLY A 78 -4.29 9.31 3.81
CA GLY A 78 -4.60 10.72 4.04
C GLY A 78 -5.75 11.30 3.20
N ALA A 79 -6.03 10.71 2.02
CA ALA A 79 -7.12 11.13 1.13
C ALA A 79 -8.32 10.17 1.13
N LEU A 80 -8.38 9.21 2.06
CA LEU A 80 -9.38 8.15 2.09
C LEU A 80 -10.30 8.29 3.31
N ASP A 81 -11.56 7.86 3.15
CA ASP A 81 -12.46 7.64 4.28
C ASP A 81 -11.97 6.47 5.16
N THR A 82 -12.45 6.42 6.41
CA THR A 82 -12.05 5.41 7.40
C THR A 82 -12.19 3.97 6.92
N LYS A 83 -13.26 3.66 6.17
CA LYS A 83 -13.51 2.31 5.66
C LYS A 83 -12.49 1.94 4.59
N SER A 84 -12.24 2.83 3.64
CA SER A 84 -11.24 2.65 2.58
C SER A 84 -9.82 2.59 3.15
N SER A 85 -9.51 3.44 4.13
CA SER A 85 -8.22 3.43 4.85
C SER A 85 -7.95 2.08 5.50
N ARG A 86 -8.93 1.55 6.25
CA ARG A 86 -8.80 0.22 6.88
C ARG A 86 -8.61 -0.89 5.86
N GLN A 87 -9.30 -0.83 4.71
CA GLN A 87 -9.10 -1.81 3.64
C GLN A 87 -7.69 -1.75 3.06
N VAL A 88 -7.18 -0.56 2.75
CA VAL A 88 -5.82 -0.37 2.23
C VAL A 88 -4.78 -0.90 3.21
N LEU A 89 -4.91 -0.60 4.51
CA LEU A 89 -3.99 -1.10 5.54
C LEU A 89 -4.02 -2.64 5.66
N LYS A 90 -5.20 -3.26 5.55
CA LYS A 90 -5.32 -4.74 5.48
C LYS A 90 -4.56 -5.31 4.28
N PHE A 91 -4.62 -4.66 3.13
CA PHE A 91 -3.88 -5.12 1.96
C PHE A 91 -2.37 -4.96 2.14
N VAL A 92 -1.92 -3.85 2.73
CA VAL A 92 -0.50 -3.65 3.05
C VAL A 92 0.00 -4.72 4.02
N GLU A 93 -0.75 -5.01 5.10
CA GLU A 93 -0.44 -6.08 6.04
C GLU A 93 -0.37 -7.44 5.33
N LYS A 94 -1.32 -7.74 4.45
CA LYS A 94 -1.33 -8.96 3.63
C LYS A 94 -0.11 -9.05 2.73
N MET A 95 0.27 -7.97 2.05
CA MET A 95 1.46 -7.94 1.19
C MET A 95 2.74 -8.21 1.97
N ASN A 96 2.91 -7.56 3.13
CA ASN A 96 4.03 -7.83 4.01
C ASN A 96 4.12 -9.31 4.39
N ARG A 97 3.00 -9.94 4.78
CA ARG A 97 2.96 -11.35 5.19
C ARG A 97 3.15 -12.33 4.03
N GLN A 98 2.51 -12.07 2.88
CA GLN A 98 2.49 -12.99 1.74
C GLN A 98 3.80 -12.96 0.95
N PHE A 99 4.37 -11.77 0.72
CA PHE A 99 5.54 -11.58 -0.12
C PHE A 99 6.82 -11.31 0.68
N GLY A 100 6.76 -11.21 2.01
CA GLY A 100 7.92 -10.92 2.85
C GLY A 100 8.52 -9.52 2.65
N THR A 101 7.78 -8.62 1.99
CA THR A 101 8.22 -7.24 1.73
C THR A 101 8.27 -6.44 3.02
N THR A 102 9.40 -5.80 3.32
CA THR A 102 9.47 -4.81 4.41
C THR A 102 8.65 -3.57 4.01
N VAL A 103 7.75 -3.13 4.87
CA VAL A 103 6.92 -1.95 4.60
C VAL A 103 7.27 -0.84 5.58
N VAL A 104 7.57 0.34 5.04
CA VAL A 104 7.73 1.58 5.81
C VAL A 104 6.55 2.50 5.50
N ILE A 105 5.78 2.86 6.51
CA ILE A 105 4.64 3.77 6.40
C ILE A 105 5.01 5.09 7.07
N ILE A 106 4.96 6.17 6.31
CA ILE A 106 5.07 7.53 6.83
C ILE A 106 3.65 8.03 7.02
N THR A 107 3.32 8.44 8.24
CA THR A 107 1.97 8.90 8.56
C THR A 107 1.96 9.78 9.82
N HIS A 108 1.01 10.67 9.90
CA HIS A 108 0.69 11.43 11.11
C HIS A 108 -0.46 10.79 11.92
N ASN A 109 -1.05 9.68 11.45
CA ASN A 109 -2.10 8.98 12.16
C ASN A 109 -1.52 7.96 13.15
N GLU A 110 -1.57 8.31 14.44
CA GLU A 110 -1.07 7.49 15.54
C GLU A 110 -1.71 6.09 15.63
N ALA A 111 -2.95 5.93 15.19
CA ALA A 111 -3.62 4.63 15.23
C ALA A 111 -2.90 3.59 14.34
N ILE A 112 -2.24 4.02 13.25
CA ILE A 112 -1.50 3.14 12.36
C ILE A 112 -0.24 2.58 13.02
N ALA A 113 0.35 3.31 13.97
CA ALA A 113 1.53 2.86 14.71
C ALA A 113 1.32 1.50 15.41
N GLY A 114 0.08 1.23 15.86
CA GLY A 114 -0.27 -0.02 16.53
C GLY A 114 -0.10 -1.29 15.67
N MET A 115 -0.13 -1.20 14.35
CA MET A 115 0.05 -2.35 13.47
C MET A 115 1.51 -2.62 13.07
N ALA A 116 2.41 -1.67 13.30
CA ALA A 116 3.81 -1.79 12.91
C ALA A 116 4.59 -2.70 13.88
N ASP A 117 5.71 -3.28 13.40
CA ASP A 117 6.67 -3.97 14.25
C ASP A 117 7.49 -2.96 15.06
N GLN A 118 7.85 -1.85 14.41
CA GLN A 118 8.65 -0.77 15.00
C GLN A 118 8.04 0.58 14.65
N VAL A 119 8.02 1.49 15.61
CA VAL A 119 7.60 2.87 15.43
C VAL A 119 8.80 3.79 15.65
N ILE A 120 9.07 4.66 14.69
CA ILE A 120 10.12 5.67 14.77
C ILE A 120 9.43 7.04 14.72
N ARG A 121 9.62 7.83 15.78
CA ARG A 121 9.10 9.20 15.84
C ARG A 121 10.19 10.19 15.47
N LEU A 122 9.82 11.11 14.59
CA LEU A 122 10.69 12.20 14.18
C LEU A 122 10.18 13.52 14.74
N LYS A 123 11.09 14.33 15.28
CA LYS A 123 10.83 15.70 15.73
C LYS A 123 12.03 16.58 15.34
N ASP A 124 11.73 17.71 14.70
CA ASP A 124 12.76 18.70 14.29
C ASP A 124 13.91 18.07 13.47
N GLY A 125 13.59 17.10 12.58
CA GLY A 125 14.54 16.41 11.73
C GLY A 125 15.41 15.35 12.44
N GLN A 126 15.12 15.04 13.71
CA GLN A 126 15.83 14.05 14.50
C GLN A 126 14.92 12.93 14.99
N VAL A 127 15.48 11.74 15.22
CA VAL A 127 14.76 10.64 15.86
C VAL A 127 14.56 10.99 17.32
N SER A 128 13.32 11.22 17.72
CA SER A 128 12.94 11.50 19.11
C SER A 128 12.63 10.24 19.91
N GLU A 129 12.14 9.20 19.22
CA GLU A 129 11.77 7.94 19.87
C GLU A 129 11.85 6.77 18.87
N SER A 130 12.20 5.59 19.37
CA SER A 130 12.15 4.33 18.62
C SER A 130 11.62 3.23 19.53
N LEU A 131 10.45 2.69 19.18
CA LEU A 131 9.72 1.69 19.98
C LEU A 131 9.50 0.42 19.17
N LEU A 132 9.66 -0.72 19.80
CA LEU A 132 9.24 -2.03 19.27
C LEU A 132 7.88 -2.40 19.87
N ASN A 133 6.91 -2.69 19.03
CA ASN A 133 5.61 -3.18 19.48
C ASN A 133 5.71 -4.65 19.89
N GLN A 134 5.55 -4.94 21.17
CA GLN A 134 5.52 -6.32 21.66
C GLN A 134 4.26 -7.07 21.19
N ARG A 135 3.16 -6.35 20.95
CA ARG A 135 1.91 -6.88 20.44
C ARG A 135 1.36 -5.97 19.37
N LYS A 136 1.30 -6.45 18.13
CA LYS A 136 0.71 -5.72 17.01
C LYS A 136 -0.81 -5.81 17.02
N ILE A 137 -1.45 -4.73 16.64
CA ILE A 137 -2.89 -4.67 16.40
C ILE A 137 -3.12 -4.98 14.91
N PRO A 138 -3.93 -6.00 14.56
CA PRO A 138 -4.29 -6.25 13.16
C PRO A 138 -4.92 -5.02 12.52
N ALA A 139 -4.63 -4.78 11.24
CA ALA A 139 -5.20 -3.64 10.50
C ALA A 139 -6.75 -3.60 10.55
N ALA A 140 -7.38 -4.77 10.71
CA ALA A 140 -8.85 -4.89 10.86
C ALA A 140 -9.39 -4.24 12.13
N GLU A 141 -8.60 -4.21 13.20
CA GLU A 141 -9.00 -3.78 14.56
C GLU A 141 -8.56 -2.35 14.86
N LEU A 142 -7.84 -1.68 13.94
CA LEU A 142 -7.42 -0.29 14.12
C LEU A 142 -8.64 0.64 14.23
N VAL A 143 -8.60 1.55 15.19
CA VAL A 143 -9.54 2.66 15.32
C VAL A 143 -8.93 3.89 14.64
N LEU A 144 -9.32 4.10 13.37
CA LEU A 144 -8.77 5.15 12.50
C LEU A 144 -9.58 6.43 12.60
#